data_f8a0655c906516790446728de29a1a6c
#
_entry.id   f8a0655c906516790446728de29a1a6c
#
_cell.length_a   1.000
_cell.length_b   1.000
_cell.length_c   1.000
_cell.angle_alpha   90.00
_cell.angle_beta   90.00
_cell.angle_gamma   90.00
#
_symmetry.space_group_name_H-M   'P 1'
#
loop_
_entity.id
_entity.type
_entity.pdbx_description
1 polymer ?
#
loop_
_entity_poly.entity_id
_entity_poly.type
_entity_poly.pdbx_seq_one_letter_code
_entity_poly.pdbx_strand_id
1 'polypeptide(L)'
;GQTWRHQPALAPQHWVLLVWLGVWLLVFTLPSQRSARYLIPAMPALALLLAIYWQRIGRGWFVVSLLLCAVVMVALGRIAWAQHELGLGGLSELLLTLLAVSTGLGLVLAGLFRPAWTRACTLAATLAVYAVFGLTTVPLNGAAGHYAEAVRGSLTQQRIAVPSSFNGQFERFQFLLPGNRFVAYDGEAR
;
A
#
# COMPACT_ATOMS: atom_id res chain seq x y z
N GLY A 1 -9.01 -6.08 50.23
CA GLY A 1 -8.98 -7.31 49.48
C GLY A 1 -9.12 -6.99 48.01
N GLN A 2 -7.98 -6.96 47.24
CA GLN A 2 -8.03 -6.87 45.78
C GLN A 2 -8.51 -8.22 45.27
N THR A 3 -9.77 -8.29 44.81
CA THR A 3 -10.27 -9.42 44.03
C THR A 3 -9.57 -9.38 42.71
N TRP A 4 -8.57 -10.24 42.51
CA TRP A 4 -8.03 -10.58 41.20
C TRP A 4 -9.19 -11.07 40.35
N ARG A 5 -9.71 -10.19 39.46
CA ARG A 5 -10.67 -10.61 38.43
C ARG A 5 -9.96 -11.63 37.57
N HIS A 6 -10.37 -12.90 37.66
CA HIS A 6 -9.96 -13.94 36.73
C HIS A 6 -10.24 -13.40 35.32
N GLN A 7 -9.18 -13.02 34.63
CA GLN A 7 -9.29 -12.75 33.20
C GLN A 7 -9.69 -14.09 32.57
N PRO A 8 -10.82 -14.15 31.84
CA PRO A 8 -11.22 -15.39 31.18
C PRO A 8 -10.05 -15.79 30.27
N ALA A 9 -9.59 -17.05 30.42
CA ALA A 9 -8.58 -17.61 29.55
C ALA A 9 -9.02 -17.39 28.10
N LEU A 10 -8.09 -16.95 27.25
CA LEU A 10 -8.36 -16.76 25.84
C LEU A 10 -8.95 -18.06 25.28
N ALA A 11 -10.11 -17.97 24.63
CA ALA A 11 -10.70 -19.14 24.01
C ALA A 11 -9.70 -19.79 23.02
N PRO A 12 -9.68 -21.13 22.88
CA PRO A 12 -8.70 -21.83 22.04
C PRO A 12 -8.56 -21.25 20.62
N GLN A 13 -9.64 -20.77 20.05
CA GLN A 13 -9.67 -20.13 18.73
C GLN A 13 -8.83 -18.84 18.65
N HIS A 14 -8.71 -18.08 19.74
CA HIS A 14 -7.84 -16.88 19.77
C HIS A 14 -6.37 -17.26 19.74
N TRP A 15 -6.01 -18.38 20.41
CA TRP A 15 -4.64 -18.91 20.35
C TRP A 15 -4.26 -19.36 18.95
N VAL A 16 -5.16 -20.01 18.23
CA VAL A 16 -4.93 -20.42 16.84
C VAL A 16 -4.62 -19.18 15.95
N LEU A 17 -5.42 -18.12 16.07
CA LEU A 17 -5.20 -16.89 15.29
C LEU A 17 -3.89 -16.19 15.67
N LEU A 18 -3.54 -16.13 16.96
CA LEU A 18 -2.29 -15.53 17.42
C LEU A 18 -1.07 -16.34 16.98
N VAL A 19 -1.13 -17.67 17.08
CA VAL A 19 -0.08 -18.56 16.61
C VAL A 19 0.09 -18.44 15.09
N TRP A 20 -1.02 -18.45 14.34
CA TRP A 20 -0.99 -18.22 12.88
C TRP A 20 -0.29 -16.90 12.54
N LEU A 21 -0.73 -15.80 13.15
CA LEU A 21 -0.15 -14.48 12.92
C LEU A 21 1.33 -14.44 13.32
N GLY A 22 1.67 -15.00 14.49
CA GLY A 22 3.05 -15.06 15.01
C GLY A 22 3.98 -15.87 14.11
N VAL A 23 3.56 -17.04 13.65
CA VAL A 23 4.35 -17.89 12.74
C VAL A 23 4.60 -17.16 11.41
N TRP A 24 3.56 -16.57 10.80
CA TRP A 24 3.72 -15.82 9.55
C TRP A 24 4.64 -14.62 9.71
N LEU A 25 4.49 -13.84 10.77
CA LEU A 25 5.39 -12.72 11.04
C LEU A 25 6.83 -13.20 11.24
N LEU A 26 7.05 -14.26 12.03
CA LEU A 26 8.38 -14.79 12.31
C LEU A 26 9.03 -15.35 11.04
N VAL A 27 8.32 -16.16 10.27
CA VAL A 27 8.86 -16.78 9.03
C VAL A 27 9.25 -15.74 8.00
N PHE A 28 8.46 -14.65 7.86
CA PHE A 28 8.69 -13.65 6.82
C PHE A 28 9.45 -12.40 7.29
N THR A 29 9.80 -12.28 8.58
CA THR A 29 10.74 -11.27 9.06
C THR A 29 12.20 -11.73 9.03
N LEU A 30 12.45 -13.04 9.03
CA LEU A 30 13.80 -13.62 9.03
C LEU A 30 14.52 -13.54 7.66
N PRO A 31 13.88 -13.75 6.49
CA PRO A 31 14.58 -13.72 5.19
C PRO A 31 15.10 -12.32 4.84
N SER A 32 16.24 -12.27 4.17
CA SER A 32 16.87 -11.04 3.67
C SER A 32 16.05 -10.39 2.53
N GLN A 33 15.32 -11.18 1.73
CA GLN A 33 14.44 -10.67 0.67
C GLN A 33 13.02 -10.47 1.21
N ARG A 34 12.70 -9.23 1.55
CA ARG A 34 11.39 -8.85 2.12
C ARG A 34 10.46 -8.33 1.03
N SER A 35 9.37 -9.03 0.78
CA SER A 35 8.29 -8.53 -0.08
C SER A 35 6.99 -8.46 0.72
N ALA A 36 6.31 -7.32 0.66
CA ALA A 36 5.03 -7.10 1.37
C ALA A 36 3.95 -8.15 1.00
N ARG A 37 4.03 -8.73 -0.22
CA ARG A 37 3.11 -9.79 -0.67
C ARG A 37 3.13 -11.04 0.22
N TYR A 38 4.24 -11.31 0.92
CA TYR A 38 4.35 -12.46 1.81
C TYR A 38 3.54 -12.31 3.11
N LEU A 39 3.10 -11.10 3.44
CA LEU A 39 2.23 -10.85 4.59
C LEU A 39 0.74 -11.05 4.29
N ILE A 40 0.35 -11.21 3.01
CA ILE A 40 -1.06 -11.39 2.60
C ILE A 40 -1.75 -12.52 3.36
N PRO A 41 -1.13 -13.73 3.54
CA PRO A 41 -1.78 -14.82 4.28
C PRO A 41 -1.99 -14.54 5.78
N ALA A 42 -1.30 -13.56 6.36
CA ALA A 42 -1.51 -13.14 7.76
C ALA A 42 -2.71 -12.19 7.91
N MET A 43 -3.17 -11.54 6.83
CA MET A 43 -4.24 -10.54 6.87
C MET A 43 -5.58 -11.09 7.38
N PRO A 44 -6.05 -12.31 7.00
CA PRO A 44 -7.30 -12.85 7.54
C PRO A 44 -7.27 -13.04 9.06
N ALA A 45 -6.17 -13.55 9.61
CA ALA A 45 -6.01 -13.73 11.05
C ALA A 45 -6.01 -12.38 11.78
N LEU A 46 -5.33 -11.38 11.25
CA LEU A 46 -5.32 -10.03 11.78
C LEU A 46 -6.71 -9.40 11.74
N ALA A 47 -7.44 -9.53 10.63
CA ALA A 47 -8.79 -9.01 10.48
C ALA A 47 -9.77 -9.65 11.47
N LEU A 48 -9.70 -10.97 11.68
CA LEU A 48 -10.51 -11.68 12.65
C LEU A 48 -10.20 -11.24 14.08
N LEU A 49 -8.93 -11.10 14.45
CA LEU A 49 -8.52 -10.59 15.76
C LEU A 49 -9.03 -9.17 15.99
N LEU A 50 -8.89 -8.28 15.00
CA LEU A 50 -9.43 -6.93 15.07
C LEU A 50 -10.96 -6.94 15.24
N ALA A 51 -11.69 -7.79 14.50
CA ALA A 51 -13.14 -7.91 14.62
C ALA A 51 -13.56 -8.36 16.00
N ILE A 52 -12.91 -9.39 16.57
CA ILE A 52 -13.19 -9.93 17.90
C ILE A 52 -12.95 -8.87 18.99
N TYR A 53 -11.86 -8.13 18.89
CA TYR A 53 -11.48 -7.14 19.90
C TYR A 53 -11.98 -5.74 19.61
N TRP A 54 -12.70 -5.51 18.49
CA TRP A 54 -13.14 -4.21 18.01
C TRP A 54 -13.81 -3.34 19.10
N GLN A 55 -14.69 -3.93 19.90
CA GLN A 55 -15.40 -3.22 20.96
C GLN A 55 -14.51 -2.91 22.18
N ARG A 56 -13.43 -3.68 22.36
CA ARG A 56 -12.50 -3.52 23.49
C ARG A 56 -11.39 -2.52 23.20
N ILE A 57 -11.16 -2.20 21.93
CA ILE A 57 -10.16 -1.21 21.53
C ILE A 57 -10.63 0.17 21.98
N GLY A 58 -9.79 0.83 22.77
CA GLY A 58 -10.04 2.18 23.26
C GLY A 58 -10.10 3.22 22.14
N ARG A 59 -10.94 4.24 22.29
CA ARG A 59 -11.08 5.33 21.31
C ARG A 59 -9.76 5.97 20.93
N GLY A 60 -8.79 6.06 21.85
CA GLY A 60 -7.48 6.66 21.60
C GLY A 60 -6.76 6.04 20.41
N TRP A 61 -6.81 4.73 20.25
CA TRP A 61 -6.18 4.04 19.11
C TRP A 61 -6.82 4.40 17.76
N PHE A 62 -8.15 4.57 17.74
CA PHE A 62 -8.85 5.03 16.54
C PHE A 62 -8.50 6.48 16.20
N VAL A 63 -8.35 7.35 17.22
CA VAL A 63 -7.88 8.74 17.03
C VAL A 63 -6.46 8.77 16.46
N VAL A 64 -5.55 7.96 16.98
CA VAL A 64 -4.17 7.85 16.42
C VAL A 64 -4.21 7.37 14.97
N SER A 65 -5.04 6.37 14.66
CA SER A 65 -5.22 5.88 13.28
C SER A 65 -5.78 6.97 12.35
N LEU A 66 -6.76 7.77 12.80
CA LEU A 66 -7.31 8.89 12.04
C LEU A 66 -6.23 9.94 11.74
N LEU A 67 -5.42 10.30 12.74
CA LEU A 67 -4.33 11.25 12.56
C LEU A 67 -3.27 10.72 11.57
N LEU A 68 -2.96 9.42 11.65
CA LEU A 68 -2.06 8.79 10.69
C LEU A 68 -2.64 8.82 9.27
N CYS A 69 -3.94 8.51 9.11
CA CYS A 69 -4.63 8.64 7.82
C CYS A 69 -4.54 10.07 7.27
N ALA A 70 -4.73 11.10 8.12
CA ALA A 70 -4.61 12.49 7.70
C ALA A 70 -3.20 12.81 7.17
N VAL A 71 -2.15 12.40 7.90
CA VAL A 71 -0.75 12.60 7.49
C VAL A 71 -0.49 11.94 6.14
N VAL A 72 -0.91 10.68 5.98
CA VAL A 72 -0.71 9.94 4.72
C VAL A 72 -1.49 10.61 3.57
N MET A 73 -2.74 11.03 3.78
CA MET A 73 -3.53 11.71 2.75
C MET A 73 -2.89 13.04 2.31
N VAL A 74 -2.38 13.84 3.25
CA VAL A 74 -1.68 15.08 2.92
C VAL A 74 -0.41 14.79 2.12
N ALA A 75 0.37 13.78 2.52
CA ALA A 75 1.57 13.38 1.78
C ALA A 75 1.23 12.92 0.35
N LEU A 76 0.20 12.07 0.18
CA LEU A 76 -0.25 11.63 -1.14
C LEU A 76 -0.78 12.79 -2.00
N GLY A 77 -1.51 13.73 -1.41
CA GLY A 77 -1.95 14.95 -2.09
C GLY A 77 -0.78 15.79 -2.58
N ARG A 78 0.29 15.92 -1.78
CA ARG A 78 1.53 16.60 -2.19
C ARG A 78 2.24 15.87 -3.32
N ILE A 79 2.28 14.54 -3.29
CA ILE A 79 2.83 13.73 -4.38
C ILE A 79 2.04 13.94 -5.67
N ALA A 80 0.69 13.89 -5.62
CA ALA A 80 -0.16 14.13 -6.79
C ALA A 80 0.07 15.53 -7.38
N TRP A 81 0.21 16.54 -6.52
CA TRP A 81 0.54 17.90 -6.96
C TRP A 81 1.89 17.95 -7.68
N ALA A 82 2.94 17.36 -7.09
CA ALA A 82 4.26 17.33 -7.71
C ALA A 82 4.27 16.56 -9.04
N GLN A 83 3.50 15.48 -9.16
CA GLN A 83 3.34 14.75 -10.42
C GLN A 83 2.72 15.63 -11.51
N HIS A 84 1.72 16.45 -11.15
CA HIS A 84 1.10 17.37 -12.08
C HIS A 84 2.10 18.47 -12.53
N GLU A 85 2.87 19.05 -11.61
CA GLU A 85 3.92 20.03 -11.94
C GLU A 85 4.99 19.47 -12.89
N LEU A 86 5.30 18.18 -12.76
CA LEU A 86 6.23 17.44 -13.63
C LEU A 86 5.60 17.01 -14.96
N GLY A 87 4.32 17.28 -15.20
CA GLY A 87 3.60 16.88 -16.41
C GLY A 87 3.31 15.37 -16.50
N LEU A 88 3.42 14.63 -15.38
CA LEU A 88 3.18 13.19 -15.33
C LEU A 88 1.69 12.83 -15.21
N GLY A 89 0.83 13.79 -14.87
CA GLY A 89 -0.62 13.59 -14.70
C GLY A 89 -1.45 14.74 -15.21
N GLY A 90 -2.66 14.45 -15.70
CA GLY A 90 -3.62 15.42 -16.18
C GLY A 90 -4.28 16.23 -15.05
N LEU A 91 -4.86 17.39 -15.39
CA LEU A 91 -5.59 18.23 -14.43
C LEU A 91 -6.79 17.48 -13.82
N SER A 92 -7.49 16.65 -14.60
CA SER A 92 -8.62 15.84 -14.14
C SER A 92 -8.21 14.84 -13.06
N GLU A 93 -7.07 14.18 -13.21
CA GLU A 93 -6.51 13.22 -12.24
C GLU A 93 -6.12 13.92 -10.94
N LEU A 94 -5.50 15.11 -11.04
CA LEU A 94 -5.19 15.94 -9.89
C LEU A 94 -6.46 16.35 -9.13
N LEU A 95 -7.47 16.86 -9.83
CA LEU A 95 -8.73 17.29 -9.21
C LEU A 95 -9.46 16.14 -8.52
N LEU A 96 -9.52 14.95 -9.14
CA LEU A 96 -10.10 13.75 -8.52
C LEU A 96 -9.34 13.34 -7.25
N THR A 97 -8.00 13.39 -7.31
CA THR A 97 -7.17 13.05 -6.14
C THR A 97 -7.37 14.06 -5.01
N LEU A 98 -7.38 15.37 -5.31
CA LEU A 98 -7.62 16.40 -4.31
C LEU A 98 -9.04 16.32 -3.71
N LEU A 99 -10.05 15.98 -4.50
CA LEU A 99 -11.40 15.73 -4.02
C LEU A 99 -11.44 14.52 -3.08
N ALA A 100 -10.77 13.44 -3.42
CA ALA A 100 -10.65 12.26 -2.55
C ALA A 100 -9.91 12.56 -1.24
N VAL A 101 -8.81 13.33 -1.31
CA VAL A 101 -8.06 13.80 -0.13
C VAL A 101 -8.94 14.68 0.77
N SER A 102 -9.65 15.66 0.21
CA SER A 102 -10.51 16.55 0.99
C SER A 102 -11.67 15.81 1.65
N THR A 103 -12.29 14.85 0.95
CA THR A 103 -13.31 13.97 1.50
C THR A 103 -12.76 13.12 2.64
N GLY A 104 -11.59 12.52 2.45
CA GLY A 104 -10.93 11.73 3.49
C GLY A 104 -10.56 12.55 4.72
N LEU A 105 -10.04 13.77 4.55
CA LEU A 105 -9.77 14.68 5.67
C LEU A 105 -11.07 15.11 6.38
N GLY A 106 -12.16 15.31 5.63
CA GLY A 106 -13.49 15.54 6.22
C GLY A 106 -13.96 14.40 7.12
N LEU A 107 -13.72 13.14 6.70
CA LEU A 107 -14.00 11.96 7.52
C LEU A 107 -13.13 11.92 8.78
N VAL A 108 -11.84 12.28 8.67
CA VAL A 108 -10.94 12.38 9.83
C VAL A 108 -11.50 13.41 10.83
N LEU A 109 -11.82 14.61 10.38
CA LEU A 109 -12.38 15.65 11.24
C LEU A 109 -13.70 15.20 11.89
N ALA A 110 -14.61 14.60 11.12
CA ALA A 110 -15.87 14.08 11.66
C ALA A 110 -15.62 13.02 12.77
N GLY A 111 -14.65 12.12 12.57
CA GLY A 111 -14.29 11.10 13.56
C GLY A 111 -13.61 11.65 14.81
N LEU A 112 -12.86 12.73 14.69
CA LEU A 112 -12.22 13.40 15.83
C LEU A 112 -13.24 14.16 16.68
N PHE A 113 -14.14 14.92 16.05
CA PHE A 113 -15.09 15.77 16.75
C PHE A 113 -16.34 15.04 17.22
N ARG A 114 -16.72 13.91 16.60
CA ARG A 114 -17.90 13.11 16.97
C ARG A 114 -17.51 11.74 17.52
N PRO A 115 -17.48 11.57 18.88
CA PRO A 115 -17.04 10.33 19.50
C PRO A 115 -17.78 9.07 19.04
N ALA A 116 -19.08 9.19 18.77
CA ALA A 116 -19.90 8.09 18.30
C ALA A 116 -19.50 7.59 16.91
N TRP A 117 -18.90 8.44 16.09
CA TRP A 117 -18.54 8.15 14.72
C TRP A 117 -17.06 7.77 14.54
N THR A 118 -16.23 7.92 15.58
CA THR A 118 -14.78 7.72 15.50
C THR A 118 -14.42 6.40 14.82
N ARG A 119 -15.06 5.28 15.21
CA ARG A 119 -14.76 3.95 14.65
C ARG A 119 -15.15 3.82 13.17
N ALA A 120 -16.35 4.26 12.82
CA ALA A 120 -16.84 4.22 11.44
C ALA A 120 -15.99 5.14 10.53
N CYS A 121 -15.68 6.35 11.01
CA CYS A 121 -14.82 7.29 10.29
C CYS A 121 -13.39 6.75 10.12
N THR A 122 -12.85 5.98 11.08
CA THR A 122 -11.53 5.36 10.93
C THR A 122 -11.53 4.36 9.77
N LEU A 123 -12.54 3.48 9.68
CA LEU A 123 -12.66 2.55 8.57
C LEU A 123 -12.81 3.29 7.23
N ALA A 124 -13.70 4.27 7.17
CA ALA A 124 -13.94 5.04 5.95
C ALA A 124 -12.70 5.86 5.53
N ALA A 125 -11.98 6.48 6.48
CA ALA A 125 -10.74 7.19 6.22
C ALA A 125 -9.63 6.26 5.73
N THR A 126 -9.52 5.04 6.29
CA THR A 126 -8.56 4.04 5.79
C THR A 126 -8.86 3.65 4.34
N LEU A 127 -10.13 3.40 4.00
CA LEU A 127 -10.54 3.14 2.62
C LEU A 127 -10.24 4.32 1.70
N ALA A 128 -10.46 5.57 2.17
CA ALA A 128 -10.11 6.77 1.42
C ALA A 128 -8.61 6.87 1.16
N VAL A 129 -7.74 6.50 2.12
CA VAL A 129 -6.28 6.42 1.90
C VAL A 129 -5.94 5.46 0.75
N TYR A 130 -6.55 4.27 0.71
CA TYR A 130 -6.33 3.33 -0.39
C TYR A 130 -6.82 3.88 -1.73
N ALA A 131 -7.97 4.56 -1.76
CA ALA A 131 -8.48 5.20 -2.98
C ALA A 131 -7.53 6.31 -3.46
N VAL A 132 -7.08 7.20 -2.57
CA VAL A 132 -6.11 8.25 -2.89
C VAL A 132 -4.79 7.66 -3.38
N PHE A 133 -4.28 6.62 -2.72
CA PHE A 133 -3.07 5.91 -3.17
C PHE A 133 -3.25 5.32 -4.57
N GLY A 134 -4.39 4.68 -4.86
CA GLY A 134 -4.71 4.18 -6.19
C GLY A 134 -4.70 5.29 -7.24
N LEU A 135 -5.36 6.42 -6.97
CA LEU A 135 -5.38 7.57 -7.88
C LEU A 135 -3.98 8.16 -8.13
N THR A 136 -3.12 8.25 -7.10
CA THR A 136 -1.75 8.76 -7.25
C THR A 136 -0.83 7.82 -8.02
N THR A 137 -1.15 6.53 -8.11
CA THR A 137 -0.35 5.55 -8.86
C THR A 137 -0.74 5.44 -10.33
N VAL A 138 -1.95 5.88 -10.72
CA VAL A 138 -2.46 5.82 -12.10
C VAL A 138 -1.54 6.54 -13.09
N PRO A 139 -1.11 7.81 -12.86
CA PRO A 139 -0.23 8.51 -13.79
C PRO A 139 1.11 7.79 -14.00
N LEU A 140 1.66 7.20 -12.95
CA LEU A 140 2.94 6.46 -13.02
C LEU A 140 2.79 5.18 -13.86
N ASN A 141 1.69 4.46 -13.71
CA ASN A 141 1.41 3.27 -14.50
C ASN A 141 1.14 3.60 -15.98
N GLY A 142 0.42 4.70 -16.24
CA GLY A 142 0.16 5.19 -17.59
C GLY A 142 1.46 5.61 -18.31
N ALA A 143 2.31 6.36 -17.62
CA ALA A 143 3.62 6.77 -18.15
C ALA A 143 4.50 5.55 -18.52
N ALA A 144 4.55 4.53 -17.66
CA ALA A 144 5.29 3.29 -17.93
C ALA A 144 4.72 2.54 -19.16
N GLY A 145 3.39 2.55 -19.36
CA GLY A 145 2.73 1.95 -20.51
C GLY A 145 3.02 2.70 -21.82
N HIS A 146 2.97 4.01 -21.82
CA HIS A 146 3.25 4.87 -22.98
C HIS A 146 4.73 4.80 -23.40
N TYR A 147 5.66 4.76 -22.45
CA TYR A 147 7.07 4.54 -22.76
C TYR A 147 7.31 3.19 -23.44
N ALA A 148 6.68 2.12 -22.97
CA ALA A 148 6.79 0.81 -23.58
C ALA A 148 6.24 0.80 -25.02
N GLU A 149 5.18 1.53 -25.32
CA GLU A 149 4.54 1.60 -26.63
C GLU A 149 5.34 2.47 -27.62
N ALA A 150 5.85 3.62 -27.19
CA ALA A 150 6.75 4.45 -28.00
C ALA A 150 8.07 3.74 -28.34
N VAL A 151 8.63 3.02 -27.36
CA VAL A 151 9.85 2.24 -27.54
C VAL A 151 9.60 0.98 -28.40
N ARG A 152 8.39 0.39 -28.35
CA ARG A 152 8.00 -0.76 -29.16
C ARG A 152 8.11 -0.49 -30.67
N GLY A 153 7.75 0.72 -31.12
CA GLY A 153 7.82 1.10 -32.52
C GLY A 153 9.24 1.28 -33.05
N SER A 154 10.18 1.64 -32.18
CA SER A 154 11.58 1.92 -32.53
C SER A 154 12.53 0.73 -32.31
N LEU A 155 12.15 -0.27 -31.50
CA LEU A 155 13.02 -1.38 -31.08
C LEU A 155 12.50 -2.73 -31.59
N THR A 156 12.20 -2.85 -32.88
CA THR A 156 11.88 -4.16 -33.46
C THR A 156 13.17 -4.96 -33.74
N GLN A 157 13.27 -6.15 -33.14
CA GLN A 157 14.36 -7.13 -33.34
C GLN A 157 15.79 -6.66 -32.95
N GLN A 158 15.92 -5.72 -32.03
CA GLN A 158 17.21 -5.24 -31.56
C GLN A 158 17.74 -6.03 -30.36
N ARG A 159 19.07 -6.01 -30.19
CA ARG A 159 19.72 -6.47 -28.95
C ARG A 159 19.74 -5.33 -27.97
N ILE A 160 19.08 -5.55 -26.82
CA ILE A 160 18.99 -4.55 -25.75
C ILE A 160 19.94 -4.97 -24.63
N ALA A 161 20.94 -4.14 -24.35
CA ALA A 161 21.84 -4.35 -23.22
C ALA A 161 21.14 -3.91 -21.92
N VAL A 162 21.11 -4.79 -20.93
CA VAL A 162 20.51 -4.54 -19.62
C VAL A 162 21.55 -4.82 -18.53
N PRO A 163 21.74 -3.93 -17.54
CA PRO A 163 22.68 -4.18 -16.45
C PRO A 163 22.37 -5.48 -15.72
N SER A 164 23.36 -6.27 -15.39
CA SER A 164 23.21 -7.53 -14.65
C SER A 164 22.58 -7.33 -13.25
N SER A 165 22.70 -6.12 -12.69
CA SER A 165 22.02 -5.73 -11.45
C SER A 165 20.47 -5.76 -11.53
N PHE A 166 19.90 -5.77 -12.74
CA PHE A 166 18.48 -5.93 -13.00
C PHE A 166 18.01 -7.39 -13.00
N ASN A 167 18.80 -8.32 -12.46
CA ASN A 167 18.42 -9.72 -12.29
C ASN A 167 17.04 -9.87 -11.68
N GLY A 168 16.16 -10.62 -12.37
CA GLY A 168 14.76 -10.84 -11.98
C GLY A 168 13.76 -9.91 -12.68
N GLN A 169 14.17 -8.91 -13.46
CA GLN A 169 13.28 -8.08 -14.29
C GLN A 169 13.34 -8.39 -15.78
N PHE A 170 14.23 -9.31 -16.21
CA PHE A 170 14.33 -9.72 -17.61
C PHE A 170 13.02 -10.25 -18.18
N GLU A 171 12.30 -11.08 -17.42
CA GLU A 171 11.00 -11.62 -17.82
C GLU A 171 9.97 -10.51 -18.10
N ARG A 172 9.98 -9.46 -17.27
CA ARG A 172 9.09 -8.30 -17.45
C ARG A 172 9.42 -7.54 -18.73
N PHE A 173 10.72 -7.35 -19.05
CA PHE A 173 11.15 -6.70 -20.28
C PHE A 173 10.83 -7.56 -21.52
N GLN A 174 11.00 -8.87 -21.43
CA GLN A 174 10.62 -9.79 -22.51
C GLN A 174 9.11 -9.75 -22.78
N PHE A 175 8.29 -9.63 -21.72
CA PHE A 175 6.84 -9.49 -21.85
C PHE A 175 6.44 -8.14 -22.49
N LEU A 176 7.10 -7.05 -22.11
CA LEU A 176 6.80 -5.70 -22.62
C LEU A 176 7.29 -5.49 -24.05
N LEU A 177 8.39 -6.12 -24.42
CA LEU A 177 9.06 -5.98 -25.72
C LEU A 177 9.29 -7.36 -26.37
N PRO A 178 8.23 -8.07 -26.77
CA PRO A 178 8.33 -9.38 -27.39
C PRO A 178 9.10 -9.27 -28.72
N GLY A 179 10.02 -10.21 -28.95
CA GLY A 179 10.85 -10.26 -30.15
C GLY A 179 12.22 -9.59 -30.03
N ASN A 180 12.53 -8.94 -28.91
CA ASN A 180 13.85 -8.38 -28.64
C ASN A 180 14.70 -9.36 -27.84
N ARG A 181 16.02 -9.34 -28.07
CA ARG A 181 16.98 -10.16 -27.33
C ARG A 181 17.66 -9.30 -26.26
N PHE A 182 17.44 -9.63 -25.00
CA PHE A 182 18.08 -8.96 -23.88
C PHE A 182 19.41 -9.64 -23.57
N VAL A 183 20.47 -8.84 -23.42
CA VAL A 183 21.82 -9.31 -23.10
C VAL A 183 22.27 -8.59 -21.82
N ALA A 184 22.61 -9.37 -20.80
CA ALA A 184 23.18 -8.81 -19.58
C ALA A 184 24.59 -8.27 -19.85
N TYR A 185 24.93 -7.11 -19.29
CA TYR A 185 26.30 -6.62 -19.29
C TYR A 185 26.74 -6.31 -17.85
N ASP A 186 28.00 -6.67 -17.57
CA ASP A 186 28.69 -6.36 -16.33
C ASP A 186 29.66 -5.21 -16.63
N GLY A 187 29.38 -4.02 -16.14
CA GLY A 187 30.30 -2.90 -16.28
C GLY A 187 29.61 -1.55 -16.36
N GLU A 188 30.28 -0.51 -15.93
CA GLU A 188 29.86 0.86 -16.17
C GLU A 188 29.93 1.13 -17.69
N ALA A 189 28.81 1.61 -18.24
CA ALA A 189 28.82 2.10 -19.61
C ALA A 189 29.81 3.28 -19.69
N ARG A 190 30.96 3.06 -20.37
CA ARG A 190 31.88 4.12 -20.72
C ARG A 190 31.37 4.88 -21.94
#